data_a2f9e3380ecb28b199d7a22717e95be1
#
_entry.id   a2f9e3380ecb28b199d7a22717e95be1
#
_cell.length_a   1.000
_cell.length_b   1.000
_cell.length_c   1.000
_cell.angle_alpha   90.00
_cell.angle_beta   90.00
_cell.angle_gamma   90.00
#
_symmetry.space_group_name_H-M   'P 1'
#
loop_
_entity.id
_entity.type
_entity.pdbx_description
1 polymer ?
#
loop_
_entity_poly.entity_id
_entity_poly.type
_entity_poly.pdbx_seq_one_letter_code
_entity_poly.pdbx_strand_id
1 'polypeptide(L)'
;MDDRHIEAFLEMMSAERGAAQATLQSYRQDLLALSAFLAGRGLAPLAAQASQLRDFLAAEARAGRAPATVRRRLSTVRQFFRFLYAEGWRGDDPTTALEGPSASRPLPKILSEAEVEG
;
A
#
# COMPACT_ATOMS: atom_id res chain seq x y z
N MET A 1 -19.37 2.34 3.86
CA MET A 1 -17.91 2.21 3.97
C MET A 1 -17.36 3.35 4.79
N ASP A 2 -16.43 3.06 5.67
CA ASP A 2 -15.92 4.05 6.61
C ASP A 2 -14.59 4.62 6.10
N ASP A 3 -14.61 5.89 5.71
CA ASP A 3 -13.44 6.56 5.18
C ASP A 3 -12.66 7.35 6.21
N ARG A 4 -13.03 7.23 7.49
CA ARG A 4 -12.37 8.03 8.53
C ARG A 4 -10.86 7.85 8.56
N HIS A 5 -10.42 6.60 8.42
CA HIS A 5 -8.99 6.32 8.49
C HIS A 5 -8.26 6.86 7.27
N ILE A 6 -8.92 6.84 6.12
CA ILE A 6 -8.34 7.41 4.90
C ILE A 6 -8.20 8.91 5.06
N GLU A 7 -9.23 9.58 5.57
CA GLU A 7 -9.18 11.03 5.75
C GLU A 7 -8.10 11.41 6.76
N ALA A 8 -7.97 10.64 7.85
CA ALA A 8 -6.95 10.90 8.84
C ALA A 8 -5.54 10.76 8.25
N PHE A 9 -5.36 9.73 7.41
CA PHE A 9 -4.08 9.53 6.75
C PHE A 9 -3.74 10.71 5.83
N LEU A 10 -4.71 11.15 5.04
CA LEU A 10 -4.49 12.26 4.12
C LEU A 10 -4.20 13.55 4.86
N GLU A 11 -4.86 13.76 5.99
CA GLU A 11 -4.61 14.93 6.82
C GLU A 11 -3.18 14.90 7.39
N MET A 12 -2.73 13.74 7.82
CA MET A 12 -1.36 13.60 8.30
C MET A 12 -0.35 13.89 7.19
N MET A 13 -0.61 13.36 5.99
CA MET A 13 0.30 13.61 4.87
C MET A 13 0.36 15.09 4.52
N SER A 14 -0.77 15.78 4.60
CA SER A 14 -0.82 17.21 4.34
C SER A 14 -0.09 17.99 5.43
N ALA A 15 -0.39 17.70 6.69
CA ALA A 15 0.09 18.50 7.80
C ALA A 15 1.55 18.21 8.13
N GLU A 16 1.96 16.96 8.09
CA GLU A 16 3.29 16.58 8.56
C GLU A 16 4.30 16.45 7.44
N ARG A 17 3.85 16.12 6.25
CA ARG A 17 4.77 15.90 5.12
C ARG A 17 4.61 16.94 4.03
N GLY A 18 3.65 17.85 4.17
CA GLY A 18 3.47 18.91 3.20
C GLY A 18 3.12 18.42 1.82
N ALA A 19 2.39 17.30 1.73
CA ALA A 19 2.07 16.71 0.44
C ALA A 19 1.24 17.67 -0.41
N ALA A 20 1.56 17.73 -1.71
CA ALA A 20 0.84 18.58 -2.64
C ALA A 20 -0.58 18.07 -2.85
N GLN A 21 -1.46 18.98 -3.28
CA GLN A 21 -2.87 18.65 -3.48
C GLN A 21 -3.03 17.49 -4.47
N ALA A 22 -2.28 17.51 -5.57
CA ALA A 22 -2.37 16.45 -6.55
C ALA A 22 -1.94 15.10 -5.97
N THR A 23 -0.92 15.11 -5.10
CA THR A 23 -0.47 13.89 -4.43
C THR A 23 -1.55 13.35 -3.50
N LEU A 24 -2.20 14.25 -2.76
CA LEU A 24 -3.29 13.83 -1.86
C LEU A 24 -4.44 13.21 -2.62
N GLN A 25 -4.76 13.77 -3.78
CA GLN A 25 -5.82 13.20 -4.61
C GLN A 25 -5.46 11.82 -5.13
N SER A 26 -4.21 11.63 -5.54
CA SER A 26 -3.75 10.32 -5.98
C SER A 26 -3.83 9.29 -4.87
N TYR A 27 -3.40 9.68 -3.67
CA TYR A 27 -3.48 8.78 -2.51
C TYR A 27 -4.93 8.43 -2.20
N ARG A 28 -5.81 9.43 -2.26
CA ARG A 28 -7.23 9.19 -2.01
C ARG A 28 -7.79 8.18 -3.01
N GLN A 29 -7.49 8.35 -4.28
CA GLN A 29 -7.97 7.43 -5.31
C GLN A 29 -7.45 6.02 -5.08
N ASP A 30 -6.16 5.90 -4.74
CA ASP A 30 -5.57 4.59 -4.47
C ASP A 30 -6.26 3.89 -3.31
N LEU A 31 -6.51 4.63 -2.22
CA LEU A 31 -7.10 4.04 -1.04
C LEU A 31 -8.58 3.76 -1.22
N LEU A 32 -9.29 4.59 -1.97
CA LEU A 32 -10.68 4.31 -2.27
C LEU A 32 -10.81 3.07 -3.15
N ALA A 33 -9.88 2.87 -4.08
CA ALA A 33 -9.88 1.66 -4.90
C ALA A 33 -9.66 0.42 -4.02
N LEU A 34 -8.72 0.49 -3.08
CA LEU A 34 -8.49 -0.60 -2.14
C LEU A 34 -9.73 -0.86 -1.29
N SER A 35 -10.31 0.21 -0.77
CA SER A 35 -11.48 0.10 0.09
C SER A 35 -12.65 -0.56 -0.63
N ALA A 36 -12.86 -0.18 -1.89
CA ALA A 36 -13.94 -0.78 -2.69
C ALA A 36 -13.67 -2.26 -2.96
N PHE A 37 -12.42 -2.61 -3.25
CA PHE A 37 -12.04 -3.99 -3.47
C PHE A 37 -12.31 -4.83 -2.21
N LEU A 38 -11.89 -4.33 -1.06
CA LEU A 38 -12.08 -5.04 0.20
C LEU A 38 -13.55 -5.14 0.57
N ALA A 39 -14.32 -4.07 0.33
CA ALA A 39 -15.76 -4.09 0.60
C ALA A 39 -16.45 -5.16 -0.22
N GLY A 40 -16.00 -5.39 -1.45
CA GLY A 40 -16.53 -6.45 -2.28
C GLY A 40 -16.27 -7.84 -1.71
N ARG A 41 -15.34 -7.95 -0.78
CA ARG A 41 -15.03 -9.21 -0.09
C ARG A 41 -15.52 -9.20 1.36
N GLY A 42 -16.30 -8.21 1.74
CA GLY A 42 -16.83 -8.12 3.09
C GLY A 42 -15.80 -7.69 4.12
N LEU A 43 -14.74 -6.99 3.68
CA LEU A 43 -13.65 -6.59 4.57
C LEU A 43 -13.52 -5.07 4.63
N ALA A 44 -13.09 -4.58 5.78
CA ALA A 44 -12.66 -3.20 5.94
C ALA A 44 -11.13 -3.15 5.93
N PRO A 45 -10.52 -1.97 5.65
CA PRO A 45 -9.06 -1.88 5.66
C PRO A 45 -8.42 -2.33 6.97
N LEU A 46 -9.08 -2.08 8.10
CA LEU A 46 -8.51 -2.49 9.39
C LEU A 46 -8.44 -4.01 9.55
N ALA A 47 -9.21 -4.75 8.75
CA ALA A 47 -9.24 -6.21 8.83
C ALA A 47 -8.45 -6.89 7.72
N ALA A 48 -7.90 -6.13 6.77
CA ALA A 48 -7.22 -6.72 5.63
C ALA A 48 -5.92 -7.38 6.03
N GLN A 49 -5.66 -8.55 5.42
CA GLN A 49 -4.42 -9.28 5.62
C GLN A 49 -3.56 -9.16 4.37
N ALA A 50 -2.29 -9.58 4.48
CA ALA A 50 -1.37 -9.49 3.36
C ALA A 50 -1.91 -10.19 2.11
N SER A 51 -2.59 -11.32 2.27
CA SER A 51 -3.12 -12.05 1.12
C SER A 51 -4.17 -11.25 0.37
N GLN A 52 -5.05 -10.53 1.07
CA GLN A 52 -6.04 -9.67 0.42
C GLN A 52 -5.39 -8.50 -0.29
N LEU A 53 -4.34 -7.95 0.30
CA LEU A 53 -3.62 -6.83 -0.33
C LEU A 53 -2.91 -7.31 -1.59
N ARG A 54 -2.32 -8.50 -1.57
CA ARG A 54 -1.73 -9.07 -2.76
C ARG A 54 -2.77 -9.30 -3.84
N ASP A 55 -3.96 -9.80 -3.43
CA ASP A 55 -5.06 -10.01 -4.37
C ASP A 55 -5.49 -8.70 -5.02
N PHE A 56 -5.53 -7.62 -4.25
CA PHE A 56 -5.88 -6.32 -4.79
C PHE A 56 -4.88 -5.90 -5.88
N LEU A 57 -3.60 -6.00 -5.59
CA LEU A 57 -2.57 -5.60 -6.55
C LEU A 57 -2.60 -6.48 -7.80
N ALA A 58 -2.83 -7.77 -7.61
CA ALA A 58 -2.96 -8.69 -8.75
C ALA A 58 -4.18 -8.35 -9.60
N ALA A 59 -5.29 -8.00 -8.96
CA ALA A 59 -6.49 -7.62 -9.68
C ALA A 59 -6.27 -6.34 -10.49
N GLU A 60 -5.52 -5.39 -9.94
CA GLU A 60 -5.21 -4.15 -10.66
C GLU A 60 -4.36 -4.45 -11.90
N ALA A 61 -3.39 -5.34 -11.77
CA ALA A 61 -2.56 -5.72 -12.90
C ALA A 61 -3.39 -6.42 -13.98
N ARG A 62 -4.29 -7.32 -13.57
CA ARG A 62 -5.15 -8.01 -14.51
C ARG A 62 -6.14 -7.09 -15.21
N ALA A 63 -6.52 -6.01 -14.54
CA ALA A 63 -7.44 -5.03 -15.12
C ALA A 63 -6.76 -4.13 -16.17
N GLY A 64 -5.46 -4.31 -16.37
CA GLY A 64 -4.74 -3.56 -17.38
C GLY A 64 -4.14 -2.27 -16.89
N ARG A 65 -4.06 -2.06 -15.58
CA ARG A 65 -3.40 -0.87 -15.04
C ARG A 65 -1.93 -0.89 -15.40
N ALA A 66 -1.38 0.28 -15.71
CA ALA A 66 0.04 0.38 -16.02
C ALA A 66 0.88 -0.09 -14.84
N PRO A 67 2.04 -0.73 -15.08
CA PRO A 67 2.90 -1.15 -13.97
C PRO A 67 3.27 -0.02 -13.03
N ALA A 68 3.48 1.18 -13.56
CA ALA A 68 3.79 2.34 -12.71
C ALA A 68 2.64 2.66 -11.77
N THR A 69 1.40 2.54 -12.24
CA THR A 69 0.22 2.77 -11.40
C THR A 69 0.13 1.73 -10.30
N VAL A 70 0.37 0.47 -10.63
CA VAL A 70 0.32 -0.61 -9.63
C VAL A 70 1.40 -0.38 -8.57
N ARG A 71 2.61 0.00 -8.98
CA ARG A 71 3.68 0.29 -8.02
C ARG A 71 3.31 1.48 -7.13
N ARG A 72 2.72 2.52 -7.70
CA ARG A 72 2.28 3.67 -6.92
C ARG A 72 1.25 3.25 -5.89
N ARG A 73 0.28 2.43 -6.28
CA ARG A 73 -0.75 1.96 -5.36
C ARG A 73 -0.15 1.11 -4.24
N LEU A 74 0.84 0.29 -4.57
CA LEU A 74 1.54 -0.47 -3.53
C LEU A 74 2.20 0.47 -2.53
N SER A 75 2.86 1.52 -3.02
CA SER A 75 3.50 2.49 -2.14
C SER A 75 2.48 3.18 -1.23
N THR A 76 1.36 3.61 -1.80
CA THR A 76 0.30 4.25 -1.02
C THR A 76 -0.24 3.30 0.05
N VAL A 77 -0.47 2.05 -0.31
CA VAL A 77 -0.99 1.04 0.61
C VAL A 77 0.00 0.83 1.76
N ARG A 78 1.29 0.74 1.45
CA ARG A 78 2.31 0.59 2.49
C ARG A 78 2.31 1.75 3.46
N GLN A 79 2.24 2.97 2.95
CA GLN A 79 2.24 4.15 3.81
C GLN A 79 0.99 4.20 4.67
N PHE A 80 -0.16 3.84 4.09
CA PHE A 80 -1.42 3.84 4.81
C PHE A 80 -1.40 2.84 5.97
N PHE A 81 -0.99 1.60 5.72
CA PHE A 81 -0.99 0.60 6.77
C PHE A 81 0.08 0.87 7.82
N ARG A 82 1.21 1.45 7.42
CA ARG A 82 2.21 1.90 8.39
C ARG A 82 1.62 2.96 9.31
N PHE A 83 0.84 3.89 8.73
CA PHE A 83 0.16 4.92 9.50
C PHE A 83 -0.83 4.30 10.48
N LEU A 84 -1.64 3.34 10.04
CA LEU A 84 -2.61 2.68 10.93
C LEU A 84 -1.91 2.00 12.10
N TYR A 85 -0.80 1.36 11.83
CA TYR A 85 -0.02 0.69 12.86
C TYR A 85 0.57 1.71 13.84
N ALA A 86 1.15 2.77 13.31
CA ALA A 86 1.78 3.81 14.13
C ALA A 86 0.76 4.51 15.03
N GLU A 87 -0.48 4.68 14.56
CA GLU A 87 -1.53 5.31 15.35
C GLU A 87 -2.19 4.35 16.34
N GLY A 88 -1.80 3.09 16.31
CA GLY A 88 -2.38 2.11 17.21
C GLY A 88 -3.75 1.60 16.79
N TRP A 89 -4.18 1.89 15.57
CA TRP A 89 -5.46 1.42 15.07
C TRP A 89 -5.40 -0.02 14.57
N ARG A 90 -4.19 -0.53 14.34
CA ARG A 90 -3.93 -1.94 14.07
C ARG A 90 -2.75 -2.37 14.91
N GLY A 91 -2.76 -3.64 15.31
CA GLY A 91 -1.65 -4.20 16.06
C GLY A 91 -0.52 -4.72 15.19
N ASP A 92 -0.65 -4.60 13.88
CA ASP A 92 0.34 -5.12 12.94
C ASP A 92 0.35 -4.29 11.67
N ASP A 93 1.37 -4.50 10.85
CA ASP A 93 1.46 -3.90 9.52
C ASP A 93 1.51 -5.03 8.51
N PRO A 94 0.38 -5.36 7.85
CA PRO A 94 0.35 -6.48 6.92
C PRO A 94 1.20 -6.25 5.68
N THR A 95 1.58 -4.99 5.40
CA THR A 95 2.38 -4.71 4.22
C THR A 95 3.84 -5.10 4.39
N THR A 96 4.28 -5.41 5.60
CA THR A 96 5.66 -5.89 5.79
C THR A 96 5.89 -7.21 5.08
N ALA A 97 4.83 -7.98 4.82
CA ALA A 97 4.93 -9.24 4.10
C ALA A 97 4.75 -9.08 2.60
N LEU A 98 4.48 -7.86 2.11
CA LEU A 98 4.28 -7.63 0.69
C LEU A 98 5.60 -7.39 -0.02
N GLU A 99 5.71 -7.94 -1.21
CA GLU A 99 6.82 -7.64 -2.09
C GLU A 99 6.29 -7.00 -3.35
N GLY A 100 6.94 -5.93 -3.77
CA GLY A 100 6.55 -5.28 -4.99
C GLY A 100 6.90 -6.11 -6.21
N PRO A 101 6.31 -5.78 -7.35
CA PRO A 101 6.58 -6.53 -8.58
C PRO A 101 8.06 -6.56 -8.97
N SER A 102 8.81 -5.57 -8.55
CA SER A 102 10.23 -5.47 -8.89
C SER A 102 11.12 -5.99 -7.80
N ALA A 103 10.58 -6.43 -6.72
CA ALA A 103 11.39 -6.83 -5.60
C ALA A 103 12.12 -8.09 -5.88
N SER A 104 11.93 -8.46 -6.49
CA SER A 104 12.56 -9.54 -6.65
C SER A 104 14.00 -9.50 -6.63
N ARG A 105 13.86 -8.98 -6.14
CA ARG A 105 14.70 -9.00 -6.02
C ARG A 105 15.57 -8.82 -5.69
N PRO A 106 15.78 -8.90 -5.56
CA PRO A 106 16.65 -8.77 -5.10
C PRO A 106 17.50 -8.64 -4.90
N LEU A 107 17.67 -8.47 -4.64
CA LEU A 107 18.46 -8.32 -4.46
C LEU A 107 19.32 -8.50 -4.46
N PRO A 108 19.29 -8.47 -4.52
CA PRO A 108 20.16 -8.47 -4.46
C PRO A 108 20.94 -8.59 -4.22
N LYS A 109 20.88 -8.59 -4.20
CA LYS A 109 21.45 -8.63 -4.14
C LYS A 109 22.21 -8.73 -3.89
N ILE A 110 22.21 -8.65 -3.71
CA ILE A 110 22.80 -8.71 -3.61
C ILE A 110 23.57 -9.12 -3.48
N LEU A 111 23.61 -9.11 -3.35
CA LEU A 111 24.20 -9.45 -3.42
C LEU A 111 24.93 -9.68 -3.34
N SER A 112 25.05 -9.62 -3.24
CA SER A 112 25.64 -9.75 -3.37
C SER A 112 26.35 -10.00 -3.01
N GLU A 113 26.26 -9.84 -2.84
CA GLU A 113 26.80 -10.05 -2.84
C GLU A 113 27.47 -10.55 -2.69
N ALA A 114 27.61 -10.53 -2.48
CA ALA A 114 27.96 -10.92 -2.57
C ALA A 114 28.46 -11.50 -2.48
N GLU A 115 28.15 -11.33 -2.51
CA GLU A 115 28.36 -11.68 -2.75
C GLU A 115 29.07 -11.92 -2.69
N VAL A 116 29.33 -11.76 -2.41
CA VAL A 116 29.84 -11.83 -2.52
C VAL A 116 30.43 -12.19 -2.39
N GLU A 117 30.60 -12.04 -2.22
CA GLU A 117 30.94 -12.25 -2.23
C GLU A 117 31.21 -12.51 -2.42
N GLY A 118 31.40 -12.61 -2.47
CA GLY A 118 31.34 -12.65 -2.78
C GLY A 118 31.26 -12.91 -2.89
#